data_31250e132d3e7e3ed4708c2799b2178c
#
_entry.id   31250e132d3e7e3ed4708c2799b2178c
#
_cell.length_a   1.000
_cell.length_b   1.000
_cell.length_c   1.000
_cell.angle_alpha   90.00
_cell.angle_beta   90.00
_cell.angle_gamma   90.00
#
_symmetry.space_group_name_H-M   'P 1'
#
loop_
_entity.id
_entity.type
_entity.pdbx_description
1 polymer ?
#
loop_
_entity_poly.entity_id
_entity_poly.type
_entity_poly.pdbx_seq_one_letter_code
_entity_poly.pdbx_strand_id
1 'polypeptide(L)'
;MKTSLSKLWKTEDWLAVWIGFAVILLACVSSLTGAFDFAAAKFSTWHLWENVEEFKSLSSSLNGSFWFKLLRTFLVLGAFFTIGVKLQGGKIKEYIPAFIALFVLAVIVRLISAEYTLKRYLEWAFWALAVGLLISNTVGVPKWLKPAIRTEFYIKTGLVIMGFSVLFSNIAKFGLYGLGIAWGVTPIVIIFMWWFGTKVLKMTNKSLVITVASATSVCGTSAAIATGAAAGVKKSDLGIAISVSIIFTILMMVFEPMIIKAVGMSPLMGGALIGGTVDSTGAVVLAGNALGPEAEQAAVLVKSIQNILIGFIAFFVALFFATHVDKGNGQKVGAGEIWTRFPKFIIGFFVASLVASFVIQPLAGGAEVKAINSMLDQYKNWAFVLAFTSIGLDTNFREIAKQLQGGKVLWLYIVGQLFNIVLTFFAVWLLLSGVLFEIPVLDLYK
;
A
#
# COMPACT_ATOMS: atom_id res chain seq x y z
N MET A 1 6.19 20.12 -24.21
CA MET A 1 7.26 19.77 -23.25
C MET A 1 7.15 20.47 -21.89
N LYS A 2 6.80 21.78 -21.81
CA LYS A 2 6.68 22.50 -20.51
C LYS A 2 5.65 21.92 -19.53
N THR A 3 4.55 21.36 -19.99
CA THR A 3 3.52 20.72 -19.14
C THR A 3 3.95 19.37 -18.55
N SER A 4 4.99 18.72 -19.09
CA SER A 4 5.53 17.46 -18.60
C SER A 4 6.41 17.62 -17.36
N LEU A 5 7.28 18.64 -17.32
CA LEU A 5 8.21 18.87 -16.23
C LEU A 5 7.52 19.34 -14.93
N SER A 6 6.43 20.12 -15.04
CA SER A 6 5.67 20.55 -13.85
C SER A 6 4.98 19.39 -13.14
N LYS A 7 4.65 18.30 -13.81
CA LYS A 7 4.07 17.10 -13.22
C LYS A 7 5.04 16.38 -12.29
N LEU A 8 6.35 16.44 -12.55
CA LEU A 8 7.39 15.83 -11.69
C LEU A 8 7.40 16.39 -10.26
N TRP A 9 6.96 17.64 -10.07
CA TRP A 9 7.01 18.35 -8.79
C TRP A 9 5.63 18.61 -8.18
N LYS A 10 4.55 18.19 -8.84
CA LYS A 10 3.18 18.49 -8.40
C LYS A 10 2.31 17.24 -8.21
N THR A 11 2.66 16.12 -8.84
CA THR A 11 1.88 14.89 -8.67
C THR A 11 2.30 14.16 -7.39
N GLU A 12 1.33 13.58 -6.72
CA GLU A 12 1.52 12.85 -5.47
C GLU A 12 2.55 11.73 -5.60
N ASP A 13 2.49 10.94 -6.66
CA ASP A 13 3.41 9.83 -6.91
C ASP A 13 4.87 10.29 -6.99
N TRP A 14 5.15 11.35 -7.78
CA TRP A 14 6.50 11.86 -7.89
C TRP A 14 6.99 12.51 -6.59
N LEU A 15 6.11 13.21 -5.88
CA LEU A 15 6.47 13.80 -4.57
C LEU A 15 6.79 12.70 -3.55
N ALA A 16 6.05 11.60 -3.55
CA ALA A 16 6.37 10.44 -2.71
C ALA A 16 7.75 9.85 -3.06
N VAL A 17 8.10 9.80 -4.35
CA VAL A 17 9.44 9.39 -4.81
C VAL A 17 10.52 10.33 -4.28
N TRP A 18 10.36 11.64 -4.47
CA TRP A 18 11.36 12.62 -4.02
C TRP A 18 11.54 12.63 -2.51
N ILE A 19 10.45 12.55 -1.74
CA ILE A 19 10.51 12.49 -0.28
C ILE A 19 11.17 11.18 0.17
N GLY A 20 10.80 10.05 -0.42
CA GLY A 20 11.43 8.77 -0.14
C GLY A 20 12.94 8.80 -0.37
N PHE A 21 13.39 9.33 -1.51
CA PHE A 21 14.83 9.49 -1.80
C PHE A 21 15.51 10.51 -0.88
N ALA A 22 14.84 11.59 -0.47
CA ALA A 22 15.40 12.53 0.48
C ALA A 22 15.65 11.85 1.85
N VAL A 23 14.72 11.03 2.32
CA VAL A 23 14.88 10.25 3.56
C VAL A 23 16.00 9.22 3.41
N ILE A 24 16.08 8.50 2.28
CA ILE A 24 17.16 7.55 1.98
C ILE A 24 18.52 8.27 1.99
N LEU A 25 18.62 9.40 1.31
CA LEU A 25 19.86 10.19 1.25
C LEU A 25 20.31 10.64 2.64
N LEU A 26 19.39 11.16 3.46
CA LEU A 26 19.71 11.57 4.84
C LEU A 26 20.19 10.39 5.70
N ALA A 27 19.57 9.21 5.55
CA ALA A 27 20.01 8.01 6.25
C ALA A 27 21.40 7.56 5.80
N CYS A 28 21.67 7.58 4.49
CA CYS A 28 23.00 7.24 3.94
C CYS A 28 24.07 8.25 4.42
N VAL A 29 23.79 9.55 4.36
CA VAL A 29 24.74 10.58 4.84
C VAL A 29 24.99 10.42 6.34
N SER A 30 23.95 10.21 7.13
CA SER A 30 24.08 9.98 8.59
C SER A 30 24.97 8.78 8.90
N SER A 31 24.74 7.63 8.24
CA SER A 31 25.46 6.41 8.47
C SER A 31 26.92 6.51 8.00
N LEU A 32 27.14 6.98 6.77
CA LEU A 32 28.46 7.00 6.16
C LEU A 32 29.41 8.05 6.74
N THR A 33 28.89 9.18 7.22
CA THR A 33 29.70 10.27 7.74
C THR A 33 29.76 10.36 9.25
N GLY A 34 28.77 9.77 9.94
CA GLY A 34 28.60 9.95 11.39
C GLY A 34 28.32 11.39 11.84
N ALA A 35 28.06 12.31 10.89
CA ALA A 35 27.94 13.74 11.16
C ALA A 35 26.73 14.08 12.05
N PHE A 36 25.67 13.29 11.99
CA PHE A 36 24.47 13.44 12.81
C PHE A 36 23.73 12.10 12.96
N ASP A 37 22.98 11.97 14.06
CA ASP A 37 22.11 10.79 14.25
C ASP A 37 20.77 10.99 13.53
N PHE A 38 20.43 10.11 12.58
CA PHE A 38 19.17 10.15 11.82
C PHE A 38 18.17 9.08 12.27
N ALA A 39 18.47 8.32 13.34
CA ALA A 39 17.54 7.28 13.79
C ALA A 39 16.19 7.86 14.22
N ALA A 40 15.09 7.34 13.67
CA ALA A 40 13.74 7.72 14.08
C ALA A 40 13.34 7.07 15.42
N ALA A 41 12.26 7.53 16.03
CA ALA A 41 11.75 6.97 17.27
C ALA A 41 11.26 5.53 17.07
N LYS A 42 11.68 4.64 17.97
CA LYS A 42 11.23 3.25 18.02
C LYS A 42 10.68 2.98 19.42
N PHE A 43 9.44 2.50 19.50
CA PHE A 43 8.87 2.04 20.75
C PHE A 43 9.44 0.68 21.13
N SER A 44 10.01 0.57 22.32
CA SER A 44 10.37 -0.72 22.90
C SER A 44 9.10 -1.41 23.40
N THR A 45 9.09 -2.73 23.41
CA THR A 45 8.00 -3.49 24.05
C THR A 45 8.00 -3.18 25.53
N TRP A 46 6.83 -2.84 26.08
CA TRP A 46 6.63 -2.53 27.48
C TRP A 46 5.48 -3.34 28.08
N HIS A 47 5.41 -3.47 29.39
CA HIS A 47 4.40 -4.25 30.08
C HIS A 47 3.72 -3.41 31.17
N LEU A 48 2.41 -3.59 31.30
CA LEU A 48 1.60 -2.92 32.35
C LEU A 48 1.88 -3.45 33.77
N TRP A 49 2.29 -4.71 33.88
CA TRP A 49 2.46 -5.41 35.17
C TRP A 49 3.95 -5.55 35.49
N GLU A 50 4.35 -5.12 36.69
CA GLU A 50 5.76 -4.94 37.11
C GLU A 50 6.57 -6.24 37.30
N ASN A 51 6.01 -7.42 37.17
CA ASN A 51 6.63 -8.69 37.56
C ASN A 51 7.26 -9.51 36.44
N VAL A 52 7.62 -8.90 35.31
CA VAL A 52 8.26 -9.63 34.21
C VAL A 52 9.68 -9.09 34.03
N GLU A 53 10.67 -9.83 34.51
CA GLU A 53 12.10 -9.45 34.51
C GLU A 53 12.70 -9.10 33.12
N GLU A 54 12.02 -9.47 32.05
CA GLU A 54 12.50 -9.37 30.67
C GLU A 54 12.09 -8.07 29.94
N PHE A 55 11.15 -7.28 30.46
CA PHE A 55 10.59 -6.11 29.76
C PHE A 55 10.79 -4.80 30.51
N LYS A 56 11.21 -3.79 29.74
CA LYS A 56 11.37 -2.42 30.28
C LYS A 56 10.02 -1.86 30.71
N SER A 57 10.01 -1.18 31.86
CA SER A 57 8.85 -0.38 32.25
C SER A 57 8.56 0.72 31.21
N LEU A 58 7.32 1.19 31.15
CA LEU A 58 6.94 2.28 30.25
C LEU A 58 7.82 3.52 30.45
N SER A 59 8.10 3.89 31.69
CA SER A 59 8.93 5.04 32.02
C SER A 59 10.37 4.92 31.53
N SER A 60 10.97 3.73 31.59
CA SER A 60 12.33 3.49 31.07
C SER A 60 12.40 3.47 29.55
N SER A 61 11.28 3.15 28.89
CA SER A 61 11.16 3.16 27.42
C SER A 61 10.98 4.58 26.87
N LEU A 62 10.38 5.49 27.63
CA LEU A 62 10.11 6.89 27.28
C LEU A 62 11.16 7.85 27.86
N ASN A 63 12.44 7.52 27.74
CA ASN A 63 13.56 8.35 28.22
C ASN A 63 13.79 9.60 27.35
N GLY A 64 14.70 10.50 27.78
CA GLY A 64 15.01 11.72 27.06
C GLY A 64 15.49 11.49 25.62
N SER A 65 16.26 10.43 25.37
CA SER A 65 16.70 10.04 24.02
C SER A 65 15.53 9.67 23.11
N PHE A 66 14.50 8.99 23.65
CA PHE A 66 13.29 8.66 22.90
C PHE A 66 12.53 9.92 22.47
N TRP A 67 12.33 10.87 23.39
CA TRP A 67 11.61 12.11 23.08
C TRP A 67 12.34 12.96 22.05
N PHE A 68 13.67 13.02 22.12
CA PHE A 68 14.47 13.70 21.11
C PHE A 68 14.33 13.04 19.72
N LYS A 69 14.39 11.71 19.66
CA LYS A 69 14.16 10.95 18.41
C LYS A 69 12.73 11.14 17.88
N LEU A 70 11.74 11.19 18.79
CA LEU A 70 10.35 11.42 18.40
C LEU A 70 10.15 12.81 17.80
N LEU A 71 10.71 13.85 18.44
CA LEU A 71 10.67 15.22 17.93
C LEU A 71 11.34 15.30 16.54
N ARG A 72 12.51 14.69 16.39
CA ARG A 72 13.19 14.62 15.08
C ARG A 72 12.34 13.92 14.04
N THR A 73 11.75 12.77 14.34
CA THR A 73 10.86 12.03 13.44
C THR A 73 9.68 12.90 13.01
N PHE A 74 9.06 13.60 13.94
CA PHE A 74 7.98 14.56 13.69
C PHE A 74 8.42 15.68 12.76
N LEU A 75 9.58 16.31 13.03
CA LEU A 75 10.09 17.42 12.25
C LEU A 75 10.45 16.98 10.83
N VAL A 76 11.13 15.84 10.66
CA VAL A 76 11.53 15.31 9.35
C VAL A 76 10.30 15.00 8.52
N LEU A 77 9.41 14.15 9.01
CA LEU A 77 8.20 13.76 8.25
C LEU A 77 7.25 14.94 8.08
N GLY A 78 7.06 15.77 9.13
CA GLY A 78 6.22 16.96 9.06
C GLY A 78 6.72 17.98 8.03
N ALA A 79 8.02 18.25 7.98
CA ALA A 79 8.60 19.14 6.98
C ALA A 79 8.41 18.59 5.56
N PHE A 80 8.80 17.33 5.30
CA PHE A 80 8.71 16.74 3.98
C PHE A 80 7.27 16.65 3.48
N PHE A 81 6.35 16.15 4.30
CA PHE A 81 4.95 16.06 3.90
C PHE A 81 4.29 17.43 3.75
N THR A 82 4.64 18.42 4.60
CA THR A 82 4.14 19.80 4.44
C THR A 82 4.62 20.42 3.13
N ILE A 83 5.90 20.24 2.77
CA ILE A 83 6.45 20.69 1.48
C ILE A 83 5.70 20.00 0.34
N GLY A 84 5.49 18.68 0.42
CA GLY A 84 4.75 17.93 -0.58
C GLY A 84 3.31 18.43 -0.75
N VAL A 85 2.59 18.67 0.34
CA VAL A 85 1.23 19.24 0.31
C VAL A 85 1.22 20.65 -0.29
N LYS A 86 2.20 21.50 0.03
CA LYS A 86 2.34 22.82 -0.58
C LYS A 86 2.52 22.75 -2.09
N LEU A 87 3.39 21.86 -2.55
CA LEU A 87 3.66 21.67 -3.99
C LEU A 87 2.45 21.12 -4.75
N GLN A 88 1.59 20.34 -4.08
CA GLN A 88 0.29 19.91 -4.61
C GLN A 88 -0.78 21.02 -4.61
N GLY A 89 -0.48 22.22 -4.09
CA GLY A 89 -1.44 23.33 -3.98
C GLY A 89 -2.34 23.26 -2.73
N GLY A 90 -2.00 22.41 -1.76
CA GLY A 90 -2.73 22.30 -0.48
C GLY A 90 -2.45 23.49 0.44
N LYS A 91 -3.37 23.76 1.36
CA LYS A 91 -3.29 24.88 2.32
C LYS A 91 -2.50 24.47 3.56
N ILE A 92 -1.27 24.97 3.67
CA ILE A 92 -0.37 24.67 4.79
C ILE A 92 -0.99 24.99 6.15
N LYS A 93 -1.69 26.12 6.27
CA LYS A 93 -2.34 26.56 7.52
C LYS A 93 -3.39 25.57 8.03
N GLU A 94 -4.05 24.83 7.12
CA GLU A 94 -5.01 23.79 7.47
C GLU A 94 -4.30 22.44 7.70
N TYR A 95 -3.22 22.17 6.95
CA TYR A 95 -2.50 20.89 7.01
C TYR A 95 -1.68 20.72 8.30
N ILE A 96 -0.89 21.74 8.71
CA ILE A 96 0.00 21.59 9.86
C ILE A 96 -0.73 21.18 11.15
N PRO A 97 -1.80 21.88 11.61
CA PRO A 97 -2.48 21.48 12.84
C PRO A 97 -3.14 20.10 12.71
N ALA A 98 -3.66 19.77 11.52
CA ALA A 98 -4.21 18.45 11.23
C ALA A 98 -3.12 17.36 11.27
N PHE A 99 -1.94 17.63 10.71
CA PHE A 99 -0.81 16.69 10.75
C PHE A 99 -0.30 16.46 12.17
N ILE A 100 -0.20 17.53 12.99
CA ILE A 100 0.17 17.40 14.41
C ILE A 100 -0.78 16.44 15.11
N ALA A 101 -2.09 16.60 14.94
CA ALA A 101 -3.09 15.74 15.56
C ALA A 101 -3.01 14.30 15.05
N LEU A 102 -2.84 14.09 13.74
CA LEU A 102 -2.66 12.76 13.16
C LEU A 102 -1.38 12.10 13.68
N PHE A 103 -0.28 12.86 13.82
CA PHE A 103 0.99 12.35 14.34
C PHE A 103 0.86 11.97 15.83
N VAL A 104 0.20 12.79 16.65
CA VAL A 104 -0.10 12.47 18.05
C VAL A 104 -0.93 11.19 18.13
N LEU A 105 -1.96 11.06 17.30
CA LEU A 105 -2.76 9.84 17.24
C LEU A 105 -1.89 8.62 16.86
N ALA A 106 -0.99 8.77 15.87
CA ALA A 106 -0.04 7.72 15.50
C ALA A 106 0.93 7.36 16.65
N VAL A 107 1.37 8.33 17.46
CA VAL A 107 2.17 8.09 18.67
C VAL A 107 1.38 7.26 19.68
N ILE A 108 0.12 7.62 19.94
CA ILE A 108 -0.76 6.88 20.86
C ILE A 108 -0.96 5.44 20.37
N VAL A 109 -1.22 5.24 19.07
CA VAL A 109 -1.35 3.92 18.47
C VAL A 109 -0.08 3.09 18.63
N ARG A 110 1.09 3.67 18.34
CA ARG A 110 2.39 3.00 18.49
C ARG A 110 2.70 2.66 19.96
N LEU A 111 2.31 3.54 20.88
CA LEU A 111 2.47 3.31 22.31
C LEU A 111 1.60 2.11 22.75
N ILE A 112 0.31 2.13 22.45
CA ILE A 112 -0.64 1.06 22.80
C ILE A 112 -0.20 -0.26 22.18
N SER A 113 0.11 -0.28 20.90
CA SER A 113 0.50 -1.49 20.16
C SER A 113 1.87 -2.06 20.54
N ALA A 114 2.69 -1.30 21.28
CA ALA A 114 3.97 -1.76 21.79
C ALA A 114 3.84 -2.48 23.15
N GLU A 115 2.67 -2.44 23.78
CA GLU A 115 2.38 -3.22 24.99
C GLU A 115 2.43 -4.71 24.68
N TYR A 116 3.09 -5.49 25.53
CA TYR A 116 3.44 -6.90 25.30
C TYR A 116 2.22 -7.78 24.95
N THR A 117 1.16 -7.67 25.72
CA THR A 117 -0.06 -8.47 25.52
C THR A 117 -0.73 -8.13 24.20
N LEU A 118 -0.89 -6.83 23.91
CA LEU A 118 -1.53 -6.34 22.71
C LEU A 118 -0.72 -6.69 21.45
N LYS A 119 0.62 -6.55 21.54
CA LYS A 119 1.54 -6.91 20.46
C LYS A 119 1.50 -8.39 20.12
N ARG A 120 1.26 -9.26 21.10
CA ARG A 120 1.18 -10.71 20.89
C ARG A 120 -0.04 -11.13 20.05
N TYR A 121 -1.15 -10.40 20.16
CA TYR A 121 -2.38 -10.72 19.45
C TYR A 121 -2.49 -10.05 18.08
N LEU A 122 -2.09 -8.78 17.98
CA LEU A 122 -2.22 -8.00 16.76
C LEU A 122 -0.99 -7.10 16.55
N GLU A 123 -0.47 -7.09 15.32
CA GLU A 123 0.59 -6.19 14.90
C GLU A 123 0.14 -4.72 14.95
N TRP A 124 1.09 -3.81 15.19
CA TRP A 124 0.85 -2.36 15.32
C TRP A 124 0.03 -1.75 14.17
N ALA A 125 0.16 -2.32 12.98
CA ALA A 125 -0.52 -1.84 11.78
C ALA A 125 -2.04 -2.05 11.86
N PHE A 126 -2.49 -3.17 12.43
CA PHE A 126 -3.92 -3.40 12.71
C PHE A 126 -4.48 -2.45 13.76
N TRP A 127 -3.69 -2.14 14.80
CA TRP A 127 -4.09 -1.17 15.82
C TRP A 127 -4.26 0.22 15.21
N ALA A 128 -3.37 0.63 14.27
CA ALA A 128 -3.48 1.90 13.55
C ALA A 128 -4.81 2.00 12.78
N LEU A 129 -5.14 0.95 12.03
CA LEU A 129 -6.40 0.85 11.31
C LEU A 129 -7.60 0.85 12.27
N ALA A 130 -7.57 0.01 13.32
CA ALA A 130 -8.68 -0.16 14.25
C ALA A 130 -9.01 1.13 14.99
N VAL A 131 -8.03 1.88 15.47
CA VAL A 131 -8.23 3.17 16.14
C VAL A 131 -8.84 4.18 15.18
N GLY A 132 -8.35 4.26 13.93
CA GLY A 132 -8.93 5.12 12.90
C GLY A 132 -10.39 4.76 12.60
N LEU A 133 -10.70 3.48 12.41
CA LEU A 133 -12.06 2.96 12.19
C LEU A 133 -12.99 3.26 13.37
N LEU A 134 -12.50 3.07 14.60
CA LEU A 134 -13.26 3.37 15.80
C LEU A 134 -13.67 4.85 15.83
N ILE A 135 -12.72 5.75 15.60
CA ILE A 135 -13.00 7.19 15.61
C ILE A 135 -14.01 7.55 14.50
N SER A 136 -13.78 7.10 13.26
CA SER A 136 -14.62 7.48 12.12
C SER A 136 -16.05 6.94 12.22
N ASN A 137 -16.26 5.79 12.87
CA ASN A 137 -17.57 5.14 12.96
C ASN A 137 -18.31 5.39 14.29
N THR A 138 -17.68 6.05 15.27
CA THR A 138 -18.30 6.46 16.54
C THR A 138 -18.51 7.97 16.61
N VAL A 139 -17.43 8.73 16.87
CA VAL A 139 -17.45 10.20 17.02
C VAL A 139 -17.45 10.94 15.68
N GLY A 140 -17.01 10.28 14.62
CA GLY A 140 -16.80 10.89 13.31
C GLY A 140 -15.50 11.69 13.22
N VAL A 141 -15.05 11.95 12.01
CA VAL A 141 -13.81 12.69 11.75
C VAL A 141 -14.08 14.18 11.61
N PRO A 142 -13.52 15.03 12.47
CA PRO A 142 -13.72 16.47 12.39
C PRO A 142 -13.14 17.04 11.09
N LYS A 143 -13.80 18.03 10.53
CA LYS A 143 -13.44 18.63 9.23
C LYS A 143 -12.01 19.18 9.20
N TRP A 144 -11.55 19.72 10.32
CA TRP A 144 -10.18 20.28 10.43
C TRP A 144 -9.07 19.22 10.37
N LEU A 145 -9.38 17.93 10.67
CA LEU A 145 -8.41 16.83 10.59
C LEU A 145 -8.26 16.28 9.17
N LYS A 146 -9.28 16.44 8.32
CA LYS A 146 -9.29 15.91 6.94
C LYS A 146 -8.09 16.30 6.07
N PRO A 147 -7.51 17.51 6.15
CA PRO A 147 -6.34 17.87 5.35
C PRO A 147 -5.11 16.96 5.55
N ALA A 148 -4.97 16.34 6.74
CA ALA A 148 -3.88 15.41 7.04
C ALA A 148 -4.17 13.96 6.65
N ILE A 149 -5.41 13.60 6.30
CA ILE A 149 -5.76 12.26 5.85
C ILE A 149 -5.29 12.10 4.39
N ARG A 150 -4.03 11.70 4.22
CA ARG A 150 -3.33 11.57 2.93
C ARG A 150 -2.77 10.15 2.78
N THR A 151 -3.66 9.18 2.88
CA THR A 151 -3.34 7.74 2.90
C THR A 151 -2.33 7.34 1.83
N GLU A 152 -2.65 7.60 0.56
CA GLU A 152 -1.82 7.21 -0.58
C GLU A 152 -0.44 7.88 -0.55
N PHE A 153 -0.38 9.14 -0.15
CA PHE A 153 0.87 9.88 -0.08
C PHE A 153 1.86 9.29 0.94
N TYR A 154 1.35 8.92 2.12
CA TYR A 154 2.15 8.29 3.18
C TYR A 154 2.59 6.87 2.78
N ILE A 155 1.68 6.06 2.22
CA ILE A 155 1.97 4.69 1.77
C ILE A 155 3.04 4.71 0.68
N LYS A 156 2.85 5.51 -0.37
CA LYS A 156 3.78 5.57 -1.51
C LYS A 156 5.18 6.01 -1.06
N THR A 157 5.26 6.97 -0.14
CA THR A 157 6.54 7.39 0.46
C THR A 157 7.18 6.24 1.23
N GLY A 158 6.42 5.55 2.09
CA GLY A 158 6.90 4.38 2.82
C GLY A 158 7.37 3.25 1.91
N LEU A 159 6.67 3.01 0.79
CA LEU A 159 7.05 2.01 -0.21
C LEU A 159 8.36 2.36 -0.93
N VAL A 160 8.57 3.62 -1.28
CA VAL A 160 9.86 4.05 -1.89
C VAL A 160 11.00 3.82 -0.90
N ILE A 161 10.82 4.18 0.37
CA ILE A 161 11.80 3.91 1.44
C ILE A 161 12.03 2.39 1.58
N MET A 162 10.96 1.58 1.56
CA MET A 162 11.04 0.12 1.62
C MET A 162 11.85 -0.47 0.47
N GLY A 163 11.83 0.15 -0.70
CA GLY A 163 12.59 -0.31 -1.86
C GLY A 163 14.09 -0.46 -1.55
N PHE A 164 14.65 0.37 -0.67
CA PHE A 164 16.05 0.28 -0.25
C PHE A 164 16.36 -1.00 0.56
N SER A 165 15.38 -1.52 1.32
CA SER A 165 15.54 -2.77 2.08
C SER A 165 15.36 -4.03 1.25
N VAL A 166 14.91 -3.92 0.00
CA VAL A 166 14.70 -5.07 -0.90
C VAL A 166 15.89 -5.21 -1.84
N LEU A 167 16.60 -6.31 -1.73
CA LEU A 167 17.70 -6.64 -2.65
C LEU A 167 17.20 -6.74 -4.09
N PHE A 168 17.89 -6.11 -5.03
CA PHE A 168 17.53 -6.20 -6.44
C PHE A 168 17.59 -7.65 -6.97
N SER A 169 18.47 -8.48 -6.42
CA SER A 169 18.50 -9.92 -6.70
C SER A 169 17.18 -10.62 -6.36
N ASN A 170 16.51 -10.23 -5.27
CA ASN A 170 15.18 -10.74 -4.91
C ASN A 170 14.14 -10.34 -5.96
N ILE A 171 14.19 -9.09 -6.42
CA ILE A 171 13.31 -8.61 -7.48
C ILE A 171 13.52 -9.41 -8.77
N ALA A 172 14.77 -9.66 -9.14
CA ALA A 172 15.10 -10.43 -10.34
C ALA A 172 14.65 -11.90 -10.21
N LYS A 173 14.96 -12.55 -9.08
CA LYS A 173 14.59 -13.95 -8.81
C LYS A 173 13.06 -14.12 -8.74
N PHE A 174 12.37 -13.24 -8.01
CA PHE A 174 10.94 -13.34 -7.78
C PHE A 174 10.09 -12.73 -8.89
N GLY A 175 10.70 -11.87 -9.73
CA GLY A 175 9.96 -11.10 -10.75
C GLY A 175 9.19 -11.96 -11.76
N LEU A 176 9.78 -13.09 -12.22
CA LEU A 176 9.10 -14.02 -13.14
C LEU A 176 7.91 -14.71 -12.47
N TYR A 177 8.05 -15.12 -11.20
CA TYR A 177 6.95 -15.71 -10.42
C TYR A 177 5.84 -14.69 -10.19
N GLY A 178 6.21 -13.46 -9.79
CA GLY A 178 5.28 -12.35 -9.65
C GLY A 178 4.56 -11.98 -10.94
N LEU A 179 5.24 -12.02 -12.10
CA LEU A 179 4.63 -11.87 -13.41
C LEU A 179 3.61 -12.98 -13.67
N GLY A 180 3.98 -14.25 -13.45
CA GLY A 180 3.07 -15.38 -13.62
C GLY A 180 1.81 -15.25 -12.77
N ILE A 181 1.95 -14.87 -11.50
CA ILE A 181 0.85 -14.66 -10.56
C ILE A 181 0.02 -13.45 -11.00
N ALA A 182 0.63 -12.26 -11.13
CA ALA A 182 -0.11 -11.03 -11.36
C ALA A 182 -0.68 -10.92 -12.79
N TRP A 183 0.15 -11.17 -13.82
CA TRP A 183 -0.24 -11.00 -15.22
C TRP A 183 -0.98 -12.21 -15.76
N GLY A 184 -0.76 -13.41 -15.21
CA GLY A 184 -1.53 -14.60 -15.56
C GLY A 184 -2.95 -14.56 -15.00
N VAL A 185 -3.11 -14.19 -13.74
CA VAL A 185 -4.41 -14.22 -13.05
C VAL A 185 -5.28 -13.01 -13.40
N THR A 186 -4.74 -11.80 -13.33
CA THR A 186 -5.53 -10.56 -13.42
C THR A 186 -6.42 -10.45 -14.66
N PRO A 187 -5.92 -10.71 -15.90
CA PRO A 187 -6.77 -10.65 -17.09
C PRO A 187 -7.90 -11.68 -17.09
N ILE A 188 -7.63 -12.87 -16.56
CA ILE A 188 -8.63 -13.95 -16.48
C ILE A 188 -9.76 -13.54 -15.52
N VAL A 189 -9.42 -12.96 -14.36
CA VAL A 189 -10.42 -12.46 -13.40
C VAL A 189 -11.26 -11.34 -14.01
N ILE A 190 -10.65 -10.39 -14.71
CA ILE A 190 -11.38 -9.30 -15.39
C ILE A 190 -12.36 -9.84 -16.44
N ILE A 191 -11.90 -10.78 -17.27
CA ILE A 191 -12.74 -11.39 -18.32
C ILE A 191 -13.89 -12.19 -17.67
N PHE A 192 -13.60 -12.96 -16.63
CA PHE A 192 -14.62 -13.68 -15.88
C PHE A 192 -15.66 -12.75 -15.28
N MET A 193 -15.23 -11.69 -14.60
CA MET A 193 -16.15 -10.72 -13.98
C MET A 193 -16.96 -9.95 -15.02
N TRP A 194 -16.37 -9.62 -16.17
CA TRP A 194 -17.10 -9.04 -17.29
C TRP A 194 -18.19 -9.98 -17.80
N TRP A 195 -17.87 -11.24 -18.02
CA TRP A 195 -18.84 -12.24 -18.42
C TRP A 195 -19.94 -12.44 -17.36
N PHE A 196 -19.56 -12.62 -16.10
CA PHE A 196 -20.48 -12.82 -14.99
C PHE A 196 -21.42 -11.61 -14.82
N GLY A 197 -20.89 -10.41 -14.81
CA GLY A 197 -21.66 -9.18 -14.66
C GLY A 197 -22.63 -8.94 -15.80
N THR A 198 -22.19 -9.14 -17.05
CA THR A 198 -23.01 -8.84 -18.23
C THR A 198 -23.97 -9.96 -18.61
N LYS A 199 -23.59 -11.23 -18.48
CA LYS A 199 -24.37 -12.38 -18.93
C LYS A 199 -25.17 -13.03 -17.80
N VAL A 200 -24.59 -13.22 -16.62
CA VAL A 200 -25.25 -13.89 -15.49
C VAL A 200 -26.09 -12.90 -14.70
N LEU A 201 -25.49 -11.82 -14.18
CA LEU A 201 -26.20 -10.78 -13.43
C LEU A 201 -27.04 -9.86 -14.31
N LYS A 202 -26.84 -9.91 -15.64
CA LYS A 202 -27.56 -9.08 -16.62
C LYS A 202 -27.51 -7.60 -16.25
N MET A 203 -26.33 -7.10 -15.88
CA MET A 203 -26.12 -5.69 -15.59
C MET A 203 -26.04 -4.91 -16.90
N THR A 204 -26.88 -3.89 -17.03
CA THR A 204 -26.93 -3.04 -18.24
C THR A 204 -25.81 -2.00 -18.26
N ASN A 205 -25.37 -1.56 -17.08
CA ASN A 205 -24.28 -0.60 -16.93
C ASN A 205 -22.91 -1.25 -17.08
N LYS A 206 -22.47 -1.38 -18.32
CA LYS A 206 -21.20 -2.04 -18.70
C LYS A 206 -19.97 -1.31 -18.14
N SER A 207 -20.02 0.03 -18.10
CA SER A 207 -18.93 0.84 -17.54
C SER A 207 -18.72 0.55 -16.05
N LEU A 208 -19.80 0.37 -15.28
CA LEU A 208 -19.72 -0.02 -13.87
C LEU A 208 -19.15 -1.44 -13.71
N VAL A 209 -19.59 -2.40 -14.55
CA VAL A 209 -19.10 -3.79 -14.50
C VAL A 209 -17.58 -3.83 -14.66
N ILE A 210 -17.02 -3.18 -15.69
CA ILE A 210 -15.58 -3.21 -15.95
C ILE A 210 -14.80 -2.44 -14.86
N THR A 211 -15.39 -1.38 -14.33
CA THR A 211 -14.77 -0.61 -13.23
C THR A 211 -14.66 -1.44 -11.96
N VAL A 212 -15.72 -2.17 -11.59
CA VAL A 212 -15.71 -3.10 -10.44
C VAL A 212 -14.75 -4.24 -10.68
N ALA A 213 -14.75 -4.85 -11.89
CA ALA A 213 -13.85 -5.94 -12.24
C ALA A 213 -12.39 -5.54 -12.11
N SER A 214 -12.02 -4.35 -12.56
CA SER A 214 -10.66 -3.83 -12.45
C SER A 214 -10.29 -3.44 -11.02
N ALA A 215 -11.24 -2.91 -10.24
CA ALA A 215 -11.05 -2.64 -8.82
C ALA A 215 -10.70 -3.92 -8.06
N THR A 216 -11.47 -4.99 -8.26
CA THR A 216 -11.30 -6.30 -7.61
C THR A 216 -10.01 -7.01 -8.03
N SER A 217 -9.56 -6.82 -9.27
CA SER A 217 -8.48 -7.64 -9.83
C SER A 217 -7.10 -7.03 -9.77
N VAL A 218 -6.97 -5.72 -9.52
CA VAL A 218 -5.67 -5.03 -9.56
C VAL A 218 -5.42 -4.19 -8.31
N CYS A 219 -6.07 -3.02 -8.23
CA CYS A 219 -5.87 -2.09 -7.13
C CYS A 219 -7.12 -1.23 -6.99
N GLY A 220 -7.95 -1.54 -6.04
CA GLY A 220 -9.26 -0.96 -5.76
C GLY A 220 -9.50 0.43 -6.35
N THR A 221 -9.03 1.45 -5.65
CA THR A 221 -9.25 2.85 -6.05
C THR A 221 -8.52 3.24 -7.34
N SER A 222 -7.23 2.91 -7.46
CA SER A 222 -6.41 3.37 -8.60
C SER A 222 -6.86 2.73 -9.91
N ALA A 223 -7.14 1.42 -9.90
CA ALA A 223 -7.65 0.72 -11.07
C ALA A 223 -9.07 1.14 -11.42
N ALA A 224 -9.95 1.33 -10.42
CA ALA A 224 -11.31 1.84 -10.63
C ALA A 224 -11.30 3.23 -11.31
N ILE A 225 -10.48 4.16 -10.84
CA ILE A 225 -10.37 5.50 -11.43
C ILE A 225 -9.84 5.41 -12.88
N ALA A 226 -8.78 4.61 -13.11
CA ALA A 226 -8.16 4.50 -14.41
C ALA A 226 -9.09 3.87 -15.45
N THR A 227 -9.67 2.72 -15.12
CA THR A 227 -10.56 1.97 -16.04
C THR A 227 -11.94 2.59 -16.12
N GLY A 228 -12.45 3.17 -15.02
CA GLY A 228 -13.70 3.91 -15.01
C GLY A 228 -13.66 5.13 -15.92
N ALA A 229 -12.57 5.91 -15.89
CA ALA A 229 -12.37 7.01 -16.82
C ALA A 229 -12.23 6.52 -18.26
N ALA A 230 -11.57 5.36 -18.48
CA ALA A 230 -11.44 4.74 -19.79
C ALA A 230 -12.78 4.24 -20.35
N ALA A 231 -13.69 3.78 -19.50
CA ALA A 231 -15.02 3.29 -19.84
C ALA A 231 -16.12 4.34 -19.74
N GLY A 232 -15.78 5.60 -19.47
CA GLY A 232 -16.76 6.69 -19.35
C GLY A 232 -17.74 6.51 -18.19
N VAL A 233 -17.33 5.94 -17.05
CA VAL A 233 -18.18 5.68 -15.90
C VAL A 233 -18.66 6.99 -15.25
N LYS A 234 -19.90 7.01 -14.79
CA LYS A 234 -20.43 8.14 -14.01
C LYS A 234 -19.75 8.24 -12.65
N LYS A 235 -19.60 9.46 -12.12
CA LYS A 235 -18.97 9.68 -10.80
C LYS A 235 -19.64 8.92 -9.66
N SER A 236 -20.98 8.82 -9.68
CA SER A 236 -21.74 8.02 -8.71
C SER A 236 -21.37 6.55 -8.74
N ASP A 237 -21.27 5.98 -9.93
CA ASP A 237 -20.97 4.56 -10.14
C ASP A 237 -19.52 4.23 -9.80
N LEU A 238 -18.60 5.17 -10.11
CA LEU A 238 -17.22 5.09 -9.66
C LEU A 238 -17.13 5.07 -8.12
N GLY A 239 -17.91 5.93 -7.46
CA GLY A 239 -18.02 5.94 -5.99
C GLY A 239 -18.48 4.58 -5.44
N ILE A 240 -19.49 3.96 -6.06
CA ILE A 240 -19.98 2.63 -5.67
C ILE A 240 -18.86 1.58 -5.80
N ALA A 241 -18.17 1.52 -6.94
CA ALA A 241 -17.10 0.56 -7.19
C ALA A 241 -15.97 0.69 -6.14
N ILE A 242 -15.53 1.92 -5.86
CA ILE A 242 -14.51 2.22 -4.86
C ILE A 242 -14.98 1.82 -3.46
N SER A 243 -16.23 2.14 -3.09
CA SER A 243 -16.76 1.84 -1.76
C SER A 243 -16.86 0.34 -1.48
N VAL A 244 -17.31 -0.45 -2.46
CA VAL A 244 -17.32 -1.93 -2.35
C VAL A 244 -15.91 -2.45 -2.16
N SER A 245 -14.97 -2.01 -3.00
CA SER A 245 -13.57 -2.44 -2.90
C SER A 245 -12.96 -2.12 -1.53
N ILE A 246 -13.20 -0.94 -0.97
CA ILE A 246 -12.66 -0.55 0.35
C ILE A 246 -13.14 -1.50 1.45
N ILE A 247 -14.43 -1.85 1.48
CA ILE A 247 -14.98 -2.77 2.50
C ILE A 247 -14.26 -4.12 2.43
N PHE A 248 -14.20 -4.71 1.24
CA PHE A 248 -13.58 -6.02 1.08
C PHE A 248 -12.08 -5.98 1.30
N THR A 249 -11.40 -4.91 0.90
CA THR A 249 -9.99 -4.69 1.21
C THR A 249 -9.74 -4.75 2.73
N ILE A 250 -10.60 -4.08 3.53
CA ILE A 250 -10.47 -4.09 5.00
C ILE A 250 -10.70 -5.50 5.55
N LEU A 251 -11.71 -6.21 5.08
CA LEU A 251 -11.96 -7.58 5.50
C LEU A 251 -10.79 -8.50 5.13
N MET A 252 -10.31 -8.43 3.89
CA MET A 252 -9.23 -9.28 3.41
C MET A 252 -7.91 -9.02 4.14
N MET A 253 -7.52 -7.76 4.34
CA MET A 253 -6.25 -7.47 5.02
C MET A 253 -6.21 -7.93 6.48
N VAL A 254 -7.38 -8.16 7.10
CA VAL A 254 -7.48 -8.71 8.46
C VAL A 254 -7.59 -10.23 8.44
N PHE A 255 -8.53 -10.77 7.68
CA PHE A 255 -8.86 -12.20 7.74
C PHE A 255 -7.94 -13.08 6.90
N GLU A 256 -7.44 -12.61 5.76
CA GLU A 256 -6.60 -13.43 4.88
C GLU A 256 -5.28 -13.85 5.54
N PRO A 257 -4.52 -12.97 6.24
CA PRO A 257 -3.34 -13.42 6.99
C PRO A 257 -3.66 -14.42 8.11
N MET A 258 -4.83 -14.28 8.76
CA MET A 258 -5.27 -15.22 9.79
C MET A 258 -5.55 -16.60 9.19
N ILE A 259 -6.22 -16.65 8.05
CA ILE A 259 -6.51 -17.91 7.33
C ILE A 259 -5.19 -18.54 6.85
N ILE A 260 -4.29 -17.78 6.25
CA ILE A 260 -2.99 -18.24 5.78
C ILE A 260 -2.17 -18.88 6.92
N LYS A 261 -2.15 -18.25 8.10
CA LYS A 261 -1.52 -18.82 9.30
C LYS A 261 -2.21 -20.12 9.75
N ALA A 262 -3.54 -20.12 9.76
CA ALA A 262 -4.32 -21.28 10.22
C ALA A 262 -4.12 -22.51 9.33
N VAL A 263 -3.95 -22.33 8.02
CA VAL A 263 -3.69 -23.44 7.08
C VAL A 263 -2.21 -23.80 6.97
N GLY A 264 -1.31 -23.11 7.69
CA GLY A 264 0.12 -23.42 7.71
C GLY A 264 0.85 -23.11 6.40
N MET A 265 0.38 -22.14 5.60
CA MET A 265 1.03 -21.74 4.37
C MET A 265 2.35 -21.03 4.67
N SER A 266 3.40 -21.28 3.84
CA SER A 266 4.69 -20.61 3.99
C SER A 266 4.57 -19.07 3.85
N PRO A 267 5.41 -18.28 4.52
CA PRO A 267 5.38 -16.82 4.43
C PRO A 267 5.49 -16.32 2.99
N LEU A 268 6.35 -16.92 2.17
CA LEU A 268 6.52 -16.58 0.75
C LEU A 268 5.23 -16.76 -0.05
N MET A 269 4.61 -17.94 0.07
CA MET A 269 3.34 -18.23 -0.63
C MET A 269 2.20 -17.36 -0.12
N GLY A 270 2.11 -17.21 1.21
CA GLY A 270 1.11 -16.35 1.85
C GLY A 270 1.23 -14.89 1.42
N GLY A 271 2.45 -14.37 1.39
CA GLY A 271 2.73 -13.03 0.88
C GLY A 271 2.36 -12.86 -0.59
N ALA A 272 2.72 -13.85 -1.43
CA ALA A 272 2.37 -13.83 -2.85
C ALA A 272 0.84 -13.89 -3.08
N LEU A 273 0.11 -14.68 -2.29
CA LEU A 273 -1.36 -14.72 -2.32
C LEU A 273 -1.96 -13.38 -1.96
N ILE A 274 -1.57 -12.79 -0.83
CA ILE A 274 -2.00 -11.46 -0.38
C ILE A 274 -1.72 -10.41 -1.47
N GLY A 275 -0.53 -10.45 -2.07
CA GLY A 275 -0.14 -9.51 -3.14
C GLY A 275 -1.04 -9.56 -4.36
N GLY A 276 -1.53 -10.76 -4.72
CA GLY A 276 -2.41 -10.99 -5.87
C GLY A 276 -3.90 -10.76 -5.61
N THR A 277 -4.34 -10.82 -4.35
CA THR A 277 -5.76 -10.84 -3.97
C THR A 277 -6.25 -9.61 -3.24
N VAL A 278 -5.46 -9.02 -2.35
CA VAL A 278 -5.86 -7.81 -1.60
C VAL A 278 -5.83 -6.57 -2.48
N ASP A 279 -6.92 -5.82 -2.55
CA ASP A 279 -7.18 -4.80 -3.57
C ASP A 279 -6.45 -3.46 -3.37
N SER A 280 -5.70 -3.26 -2.31
CA SER A 280 -5.01 -2.00 -2.05
C SER A 280 -3.55 -2.23 -1.71
N THR A 281 -2.66 -1.43 -2.30
CA THR A 281 -1.22 -1.52 -2.03
C THR A 281 -0.89 -1.33 -0.54
N GLY A 282 -1.57 -0.41 0.14
CA GLY A 282 -1.39 -0.22 1.58
C GLY A 282 -1.87 -1.41 2.40
N ALA A 283 -3.02 -1.96 2.06
CA ALA A 283 -3.58 -3.14 2.73
C ALA A 283 -2.69 -4.39 2.53
N VAL A 284 -2.08 -4.54 1.35
CA VAL A 284 -1.11 -5.61 1.05
C VAL A 284 0.11 -5.53 1.97
N VAL A 285 0.65 -4.32 2.18
CA VAL A 285 1.78 -4.12 3.12
C VAL A 285 1.38 -4.54 4.53
N LEU A 286 0.22 -4.09 5.00
CA LEU A 286 -0.30 -4.43 6.33
C LEU A 286 -0.49 -5.94 6.48
N ALA A 287 -1.19 -6.57 5.54
CA ALA A 287 -1.49 -7.99 5.57
C ALA A 287 -0.22 -8.85 5.44
N GLY A 288 0.72 -8.47 4.57
CA GLY A 288 2.02 -9.14 4.42
C GLY A 288 2.88 -9.03 5.67
N ASN A 289 2.94 -7.85 6.29
CA ASN A 289 3.68 -7.62 7.53
C ASN A 289 3.19 -8.52 8.68
N ALA A 290 1.89 -8.80 8.74
CA ALA A 290 1.31 -9.71 9.73
C ALA A 290 1.83 -11.17 9.61
N LEU A 291 2.35 -11.56 8.44
CA LEU A 291 2.98 -12.87 8.19
C LEU A 291 4.50 -12.84 8.32
N GLY A 292 5.09 -11.66 8.48
CA GLY A 292 6.53 -11.45 8.63
C GLY A 292 7.22 -10.78 7.43
N PRO A 293 8.53 -10.47 7.55
CA PRO A 293 9.25 -9.66 6.56
C PRO A 293 9.32 -10.29 5.17
N GLU A 294 9.47 -11.60 5.06
CA GLU A 294 9.50 -12.32 3.79
C GLU A 294 8.15 -12.20 3.07
N ALA A 295 7.05 -12.40 3.80
CA ALA A 295 5.71 -12.26 3.25
C ALA A 295 5.40 -10.80 2.84
N GLU A 296 5.84 -9.80 3.63
CA GLU A 296 5.71 -8.39 3.29
C GLU A 296 6.41 -8.08 1.96
N GLN A 297 7.64 -8.55 1.76
CA GLN A 297 8.39 -8.35 0.51
C GLN A 297 7.70 -9.04 -0.67
N ALA A 298 7.34 -10.32 -0.54
CA ALA A 298 6.65 -11.07 -1.59
C ALA A 298 5.33 -10.39 -1.99
N ALA A 299 4.53 -9.97 -1.01
CA ALA A 299 3.25 -9.31 -1.21
C ALA A 299 3.41 -7.98 -1.96
N VAL A 300 4.37 -7.14 -1.54
CA VAL A 300 4.65 -5.85 -2.19
C VAL A 300 5.19 -6.04 -3.60
N LEU A 301 6.03 -7.04 -3.84
CA LEU A 301 6.56 -7.34 -5.18
C LEU A 301 5.44 -7.76 -6.13
N VAL A 302 4.60 -8.74 -5.76
CA VAL A 302 3.46 -9.17 -6.59
C VAL A 302 2.51 -8.01 -6.85
N LYS A 303 2.14 -7.23 -5.82
CA LYS A 303 1.26 -6.06 -5.98
C LYS A 303 1.87 -4.99 -6.86
N SER A 304 3.16 -4.71 -6.75
CA SER A 304 3.86 -3.73 -7.59
C SER A 304 3.84 -4.14 -9.06
N ILE A 305 4.09 -5.43 -9.35
CA ILE A 305 4.01 -6.01 -10.69
C ILE A 305 2.56 -5.95 -11.22
N GLN A 306 1.58 -6.23 -10.37
CA GLN A 306 0.15 -6.15 -10.72
C GLN A 306 -0.26 -4.70 -11.04
N ASN A 307 0.22 -3.71 -10.28
CA ASN A 307 -0.09 -2.30 -10.51
C ASN A 307 0.44 -1.75 -11.84
N ILE A 308 1.48 -2.36 -12.41
CA ILE A 308 1.95 -2.02 -13.76
C ILE A 308 0.84 -2.27 -14.80
N LEU A 309 0.00 -3.28 -14.59
CA LEU A 309 -1.12 -3.61 -15.47
C LEU A 309 -2.20 -2.51 -15.54
N ILE A 310 -2.30 -1.61 -14.56
CA ILE A 310 -3.34 -0.57 -14.55
C ILE A 310 -3.35 0.23 -15.85
N GLY A 311 -2.17 0.63 -16.33
CA GLY A 311 -2.04 1.37 -17.58
C GLY A 311 -2.46 0.56 -18.82
N PHE A 312 -2.05 -0.71 -18.87
CA PHE A 312 -2.41 -1.62 -19.96
C PHE A 312 -3.92 -1.91 -19.98
N ILE A 313 -4.47 -2.26 -18.82
CA ILE A 313 -5.91 -2.55 -18.70
C ILE A 313 -6.74 -1.34 -19.08
N ALA A 314 -6.41 -0.15 -18.58
CA ALA A 314 -7.11 1.09 -18.94
C ALA A 314 -7.02 1.39 -20.44
N PHE A 315 -5.87 1.12 -21.07
CA PHE A 315 -5.71 1.25 -22.52
C PHE A 315 -6.62 0.28 -23.27
N PHE A 316 -6.58 -1.01 -22.95
CA PHE A 316 -7.42 -2.01 -23.61
C PHE A 316 -8.91 -1.80 -23.35
N VAL A 317 -9.30 -1.38 -22.15
CA VAL A 317 -10.68 -1.00 -21.83
C VAL A 317 -11.14 0.17 -22.68
N ALA A 318 -10.33 1.23 -22.80
CA ALA A 318 -10.67 2.38 -23.65
C ALA A 318 -10.84 1.95 -25.13
N LEU A 319 -9.93 1.11 -25.63
CA LEU A 319 -10.00 0.58 -27.00
C LEU A 319 -11.25 -0.28 -27.21
N PHE A 320 -11.56 -1.18 -26.26
CA PHE A 320 -12.73 -2.04 -26.33
C PHE A 320 -14.04 -1.23 -26.29
N PHE A 321 -14.14 -0.23 -25.40
CA PHE A 321 -15.33 0.61 -25.33
C PHE A 321 -15.52 1.46 -26.59
N ALA A 322 -14.45 2.08 -27.10
CA ALA A 322 -14.52 2.86 -28.33
C ALA A 322 -14.94 2.03 -29.57
N THR A 323 -14.54 0.75 -29.62
CA THR A 323 -14.81 -0.09 -30.78
C THR A 323 -16.09 -0.92 -30.69
N HIS A 324 -16.50 -1.35 -29.49
CA HIS A 324 -17.57 -2.34 -29.29
C HIS A 324 -18.76 -1.83 -28.49
N VAL A 325 -18.58 -0.84 -27.60
CA VAL A 325 -19.63 -0.36 -26.70
C VAL A 325 -20.18 0.98 -27.18
N ASP A 326 -19.33 1.97 -27.41
CA ASP A 326 -19.69 3.37 -27.76
C ASP A 326 -19.32 3.67 -29.22
N LYS A 327 -19.89 2.94 -30.16
CA LYS A 327 -19.67 3.16 -31.60
C LYS A 327 -20.08 4.57 -32.02
N GLY A 328 -19.22 5.57 -31.85
CA GLY A 328 -19.50 6.94 -32.32
C GLY A 328 -18.78 8.09 -31.58
N ASN A 329 -18.30 7.89 -30.37
CA ASN A 329 -17.54 8.90 -29.63
C ASN A 329 -16.03 8.60 -29.65
N GLY A 330 -15.40 8.80 -30.81
CA GLY A 330 -13.98 8.48 -31.04
C GLY A 330 -13.01 9.31 -30.18
N GLN A 331 -12.83 8.97 -28.92
CA GLN A 331 -11.65 9.39 -28.18
C GLN A 331 -10.43 8.68 -28.77
N LYS A 332 -9.46 9.44 -29.28
CA LYS A 332 -8.18 8.92 -29.75
C LYS A 332 -7.40 8.37 -28.55
N VAL A 333 -7.38 7.07 -28.39
CA VAL A 333 -6.60 6.38 -27.34
C VAL A 333 -5.16 6.23 -27.84
N GLY A 334 -4.21 6.89 -27.21
CA GLY A 334 -2.79 6.82 -27.54
C GLY A 334 -1.97 6.00 -26.54
N ALA A 335 -0.84 5.43 -26.98
CA ALA A 335 0.08 4.67 -26.10
C ALA A 335 0.61 5.49 -24.89
N GLY A 336 0.59 6.83 -24.97
CA GLY A 336 0.92 7.71 -23.85
C GLY A 336 0.00 7.57 -22.63
N GLU A 337 -1.20 7.00 -22.80
CA GLU A 337 -2.16 6.72 -21.72
C GLU A 337 -1.57 5.70 -20.73
N ILE A 338 -0.83 4.70 -21.20
CA ILE A 338 -0.17 3.70 -20.34
C ILE A 338 0.80 4.38 -19.39
N TRP A 339 1.64 5.30 -19.91
CA TRP A 339 2.60 6.04 -19.08
C TRP A 339 1.92 6.98 -18.09
N THR A 340 0.86 7.67 -18.48
CA THR A 340 0.13 8.59 -17.59
C THR A 340 -0.50 7.87 -16.40
N ARG A 341 -0.96 6.64 -16.58
CA ARG A 341 -1.63 5.83 -15.56
C ARG A 341 -0.68 4.94 -14.76
N PHE A 342 0.54 4.76 -15.25
CA PHE A 342 1.56 3.98 -14.54
C PHE A 342 1.90 4.63 -13.19
N PRO A 343 1.85 3.88 -12.06
CA PRO A 343 2.16 4.41 -10.73
C PRO A 343 3.66 4.69 -10.59
N LYS A 344 4.03 5.97 -10.49
CA LYS A 344 5.44 6.40 -10.51
C LYS A 344 6.24 6.02 -9.27
N PHE A 345 5.57 5.82 -8.11
CA PHE A 345 6.22 5.36 -6.90
C PHE A 345 6.89 3.98 -7.06
N ILE A 346 6.39 3.14 -8.01
CA ILE A 346 7.00 1.85 -8.33
C ILE A 346 8.41 2.05 -8.91
N ILE A 347 8.60 3.06 -9.75
CA ILE A 347 9.93 3.44 -10.26
C ILE A 347 10.84 3.80 -9.07
N GLY A 348 10.32 4.61 -8.14
CA GLY A 348 11.05 4.97 -6.93
C GLY A 348 11.47 3.76 -6.11
N PHE A 349 10.57 2.80 -5.90
CA PHE A 349 10.84 1.55 -5.21
C PHE A 349 11.98 0.76 -5.87
N PHE A 350 11.91 0.53 -7.19
CA PHE A 350 12.94 -0.21 -7.92
C PHE A 350 14.28 0.53 -7.96
N VAL A 351 14.28 1.84 -8.17
CA VAL A 351 15.51 2.65 -8.16
C VAL A 351 16.15 2.65 -6.77
N ALA A 352 15.37 2.72 -5.69
CA ALA A 352 15.89 2.61 -4.32
C ALA A 352 16.59 1.26 -4.09
N SER A 353 15.99 0.16 -4.58
CA SER A 353 16.59 -1.18 -4.53
C SER A 353 17.89 -1.27 -5.35
N LEU A 354 17.91 -0.68 -6.56
CA LEU A 354 19.13 -0.62 -7.38
C LEU A 354 20.25 0.16 -6.68
N VAL A 355 19.92 1.32 -6.09
CA VAL A 355 20.89 2.14 -5.35
C VAL A 355 21.45 1.37 -4.16
N ALA A 356 20.61 0.70 -3.38
CA ALA A 356 21.05 -0.12 -2.25
C ALA A 356 22.00 -1.24 -2.69
N SER A 357 21.59 -2.01 -3.73
CA SER A 357 22.28 -3.23 -4.15
C SER A 357 23.57 -2.97 -4.96
N PHE A 358 23.57 -1.96 -5.84
CA PHE A 358 24.67 -1.74 -6.79
C PHE A 358 25.53 -0.51 -6.48
N VAL A 359 25.07 0.39 -5.60
CA VAL A 359 25.84 1.58 -5.23
C VAL A 359 26.29 1.48 -3.78
N ILE A 360 25.37 1.38 -2.83
CA ILE A 360 25.72 1.48 -1.40
C ILE A 360 26.40 0.20 -0.90
N GLN A 361 25.88 -0.98 -1.25
CA GLN A 361 26.44 -2.25 -0.79
C GLN A 361 27.89 -2.48 -1.26
N PRO A 362 28.27 -2.22 -2.52
CA PRO A 362 29.67 -2.34 -2.95
C PRO A 362 30.60 -1.28 -2.36
N LEU A 363 30.11 -0.06 -2.10
CA LEU A 363 30.93 1.06 -1.60
C LEU A 363 31.14 1.00 -0.08
N ALA A 364 30.11 0.62 0.68
CA ALA A 364 30.10 0.73 2.13
C ALA A 364 30.10 -0.62 2.87
N GLY A 365 29.79 -1.71 2.16
CA GLY A 365 29.70 -3.04 2.73
C GLY A 365 28.34 -3.37 3.37
N GLY A 366 28.12 -4.67 3.64
CA GLY A 366 26.84 -5.16 4.12
C GLY A 366 26.45 -4.66 5.53
N ALA A 367 27.43 -4.47 6.42
CA ALA A 367 27.17 -3.95 7.77
C ALA A 367 26.59 -2.54 7.75
N GLU A 368 27.11 -1.68 6.86
CA GLU A 368 26.64 -0.31 6.72
C GLU A 368 25.25 -0.24 6.08
N VAL A 369 25.00 -1.08 5.07
CA VAL A 369 23.65 -1.21 4.48
C VAL A 369 22.64 -1.66 5.53
N LYS A 370 23.02 -2.56 6.44
CA LYS A 370 22.15 -2.99 7.55
C LYS A 370 21.86 -1.84 8.53
N ALA A 371 22.87 -1.01 8.84
CA ALA A 371 22.67 0.16 9.70
C ALA A 371 21.73 1.18 9.06
N ILE A 372 21.92 1.49 7.75
CA ILE A 372 21.03 2.36 6.97
C ILE A 372 19.61 1.79 6.95
N ASN A 373 19.44 0.51 6.65
CA ASN A 373 18.14 -0.16 6.64
C ASN A 373 17.42 -0.08 7.98
N SER A 374 18.13 -0.24 9.10
CA SER A 374 17.55 -0.11 10.44
C SER A 374 16.97 1.29 10.69
N MET A 375 17.62 2.34 10.20
CA MET A 375 17.10 3.72 10.28
C MET A 375 15.89 3.90 9.35
N LEU A 376 16.00 3.45 8.10
CA LEU A 376 14.95 3.58 7.10
C LEU A 376 13.68 2.81 7.47
N ASP A 377 13.80 1.63 8.07
CA ASP A 377 12.68 0.84 8.58
C ASP A 377 11.83 1.61 9.58
N GLN A 378 12.43 2.41 10.44
CA GLN A 378 11.67 3.22 11.39
C GLN A 378 10.89 4.32 10.67
N TYR A 379 11.51 5.04 9.71
CA TYR A 379 10.81 6.06 8.93
C TYR A 379 9.70 5.47 8.06
N LYS A 380 9.95 4.30 7.42
CA LYS A 380 8.94 3.51 6.70
C LYS A 380 7.74 3.21 7.61
N ASN A 381 8.01 2.68 8.80
CA ASN A 381 6.97 2.29 9.76
C ASN A 381 6.16 3.52 10.24
N TRP A 382 6.81 4.69 10.43
CA TRP A 382 6.10 5.93 10.74
C TRP A 382 5.22 6.41 9.59
N ALA A 383 5.69 6.33 8.36
CA ALA A 383 4.88 6.65 7.19
C ALA A 383 3.66 5.70 7.09
N PHE A 384 3.87 4.41 7.34
CA PHE A 384 2.79 3.42 7.33
C PHE A 384 1.78 3.58 8.48
N VAL A 385 2.21 3.92 9.70
CA VAL A 385 1.24 4.15 10.79
C VAL A 385 0.36 5.37 10.51
N LEU A 386 0.93 6.45 9.95
CA LEU A 386 0.16 7.60 9.49
C LEU A 386 -0.85 7.20 8.40
N ALA A 387 -0.43 6.35 7.47
CA ALA A 387 -1.28 5.86 6.39
C ALA A 387 -2.41 4.96 6.90
N PHE A 388 -2.12 3.96 7.72
CA PHE A 388 -3.13 3.02 8.22
C PHE A 388 -4.13 3.69 9.17
N THR A 389 -3.66 4.61 10.01
CA THR A 389 -4.55 5.47 10.78
C THR A 389 -5.45 6.31 9.87
N SER A 390 -4.89 6.86 8.79
CA SER A 390 -5.66 7.61 7.78
C SER A 390 -6.68 6.74 7.05
N ILE A 391 -6.35 5.49 6.68
CA ILE A 391 -7.32 4.54 6.10
C ILE A 391 -8.52 4.37 7.04
N GLY A 392 -8.25 4.10 8.32
CA GLY A 392 -9.30 3.94 9.31
C GLY A 392 -10.17 5.19 9.48
N LEU A 393 -9.53 6.37 9.55
CA LEU A 393 -10.23 7.65 9.66
C LEU A 393 -11.07 7.98 8.42
N ASP A 394 -10.61 7.63 7.23
CA ASP A 394 -11.33 7.90 5.96
C ASP A 394 -12.45 6.89 5.68
N THR A 395 -12.52 5.79 6.44
CA THR A 395 -13.48 4.71 6.24
C THR A 395 -14.67 4.86 7.17
N ASN A 396 -15.82 5.28 6.63
CA ASN A 396 -17.10 5.35 7.34
C ASN A 396 -18.07 4.31 6.78
N PHE A 397 -18.33 3.25 7.54
CA PHE A 397 -19.20 2.15 7.10
C PHE A 397 -20.65 2.58 6.84
N ARG A 398 -21.16 3.59 7.56
CA ARG A 398 -22.54 4.10 7.34
C ARG A 398 -22.66 4.83 6.00
N GLU A 399 -21.65 5.63 5.64
CA GLU A 399 -21.63 6.34 4.35
C GLU A 399 -21.46 5.35 3.19
N ILE A 400 -20.59 4.35 3.36
CA ILE A 400 -20.36 3.30 2.37
C ILE A 400 -21.63 2.44 2.19
N ALA A 401 -22.29 2.04 3.28
CA ALA A 401 -23.53 1.25 3.21
C ALA A 401 -24.67 1.97 2.46
N LYS A 402 -24.76 3.30 2.56
CA LYS A 402 -25.73 4.09 1.78
C LYS A 402 -25.46 4.03 0.27
N GLN A 403 -24.20 3.89 -0.14
CA GLN A 403 -23.79 3.81 -1.56
C GLN A 403 -24.01 2.40 -2.13
N LEU A 404 -24.09 1.37 -1.29
CA LEU A 404 -24.25 -0.02 -1.70
C LEU A 404 -25.66 -0.41 -2.13
N GLN A 405 -26.56 0.53 -2.38
CA GLN A 405 -27.91 0.26 -2.87
C GLN A 405 -27.86 -0.36 -4.28
N GLY A 406 -27.90 -1.70 -4.34
CA GLY A 406 -27.93 -2.47 -5.57
C GLY A 406 -27.19 -3.81 -5.43
N GLY A 407 -27.85 -4.87 -4.97
CA GLY A 407 -27.25 -6.18 -4.68
C GLY A 407 -26.40 -6.79 -5.79
N LYS A 408 -26.62 -6.44 -7.08
CA LYS A 408 -25.87 -7.00 -8.21
C LYS A 408 -24.39 -6.59 -8.19
N VAL A 409 -24.05 -5.36 -7.78
CA VAL A 409 -22.65 -4.91 -7.69
C VAL A 409 -21.93 -5.66 -6.57
N LEU A 410 -22.60 -5.86 -5.44
CA LEU A 410 -22.07 -6.62 -4.32
C LEU A 410 -21.81 -8.10 -4.72
N TRP A 411 -22.77 -8.72 -5.40
CA TRP A 411 -22.60 -10.09 -5.90
C TRP A 411 -21.49 -10.19 -6.95
N LEU A 412 -21.39 -9.21 -7.86
CA LEU A 412 -20.30 -9.16 -8.84
C LEU A 412 -18.94 -9.14 -8.13
N TYR A 413 -18.83 -8.32 -7.07
CA TYR A 413 -17.59 -8.21 -6.30
C TYR A 413 -17.29 -9.51 -5.53
N ILE A 414 -18.26 -10.04 -4.76
CA ILE A 414 -18.06 -11.25 -3.94
C ILE A 414 -17.63 -12.44 -4.81
N VAL A 415 -18.36 -12.70 -5.89
CA VAL A 415 -18.08 -13.83 -6.78
C VAL A 415 -16.75 -13.62 -7.51
N GLY A 416 -16.49 -12.38 -7.96
CA GLY A 416 -15.22 -12.02 -8.58
C GLY A 416 -14.03 -12.19 -7.64
N GLN A 417 -14.17 -11.76 -6.39
CA GLN A 417 -13.12 -11.87 -5.39
C GLN A 417 -12.85 -13.33 -4.97
N LEU A 418 -13.90 -14.12 -4.78
CA LEU A 418 -13.74 -15.55 -4.51
C LEU A 418 -13.02 -16.24 -5.67
N PHE A 419 -13.41 -15.93 -6.91
CA PHE A 419 -12.73 -16.46 -8.09
C PHE A 419 -11.27 -16.00 -8.16
N ASN A 420 -10.99 -14.73 -7.87
CA ASN A 420 -9.62 -14.21 -7.78
C ASN A 420 -8.78 -14.95 -6.74
N ILE A 421 -9.29 -15.13 -5.52
CA ILE A 421 -8.59 -15.85 -4.45
C ILE A 421 -8.26 -17.28 -4.86
N VAL A 422 -9.24 -18.02 -5.40
CA VAL A 422 -9.04 -19.41 -5.83
C VAL A 422 -8.01 -19.50 -6.97
N LEU A 423 -8.12 -18.64 -7.97
CA LEU A 423 -7.21 -18.65 -9.11
C LEU A 423 -5.80 -18.22 -8.71
N THR A 424 -5.69 -17.19 -7.87
CA THR A 424 -4.39 -16.73 -7.34
C THR A 424 -3.75 -17.79 -6.45
N PHE A 425 -4.54 -18.43 -5.58
CA PHE A 425 -4.05 -19.56 -4.76
C PHE A 425 -3.48 -20.68 -5.64
N PHE A 426 -4.20 -21.05 -6.70
CA PHE A 426 -3.73 -22.07 -7.63
C PHE A 426 -2.45 -21.64 -8.35
N ALA A 427 -2.37 -20.40 -8.82
CA ALA A 427 -1.16 -19.85 -9.45
C ALA A 427 0.04 -19.80 -8.48
N VAL A 428 -0.19 -19.37 -7.23
CA VAL A 428 0.83 -19.34 -6.17
C VAL A 428 1.29 -20.76 -5.86
N TRP A 429 0.37 -21.70 -5.70
CA TRP A 429 0.71 -23.09 -5.46
C TRP A 429 1.52 -23.68 -6.63
N LEU A 430 1.08 -23.47 -7.87
CA LEU A 430 1.75 -23.96 -9.06
C LEU A 430 3.20 -23.45 -9.18
N LEU A 431 3.40 -22.17 -8.86
CA LEU A 431 4.66 -21.48 -9.09
C LEU A 431 5.61 -21.52 -7.88
N LEU A 432 5.10 -21.60 -6.64
CA LEU A 432 5.89 -21.42 -5.43
C LEU A 432 5.87 -22.63 -4.47
N SER A 433 5.19 -23.73 -4.82
CA SER A 433 5.18 -24.94 -3.97
C SER A 433 6.42 -25.82 -4.10
N GLY A 434 7.25 -25.58 -5.10
CA GLY A 434 8.39 -26.45 -5.40
C GLY A 434 8.03 -27.67 -6.27
N VAL A 435 6.76 -27.82 -6.68
CA VAL A 435 6.31 -28.98 -7.50
C VAL A 435 6.78 -28.84 -8.96
N LEU A 436 6.66 -27.65 -9.56
CA LEU A 436 7.04 -27.42 -10.96
C LEU A 436 8.30 -26.54 -11.10
N PHE A 437 8.52 -25.65 -10.17
CA PHE A 437 9.61 -24.67 -10.21
C PHE A 437 10.33 -24.67 -8.87
N GLU A 438 11.62 -24.33 -8.87
CA GLU A 438 12.38 -24.12 -7.65
C GLU A 438 11.77 -22.97 -6.84
N ILE A 439 11.71 -23.16 -5.50
CA ILE A 439 11.19 -22.11 -4.62
C ILE A 439 12.23 -20.98 -4.57
N PRO A 440 11.87 -19.76 -4.98
CA PRO A 440 12.81 -18.65 -4.92
C PRO A 440 13.08 -18.27 -3.45
N VAL A 441 14.33 -18.20 -3.08
CA VAL A 441 14.75 -17.73 -1.76
C VAL A 441 14.89 -16.22 -1.80
N LEU A 442 14.11 -15.51 -0.97
CA LEU A 442 14.26 -14.07 -0.78
C LEU A 442 15.34 -13.83 0.30
N ASP A 443 16.44 -13.23 -0.12
CA ASP A 443 17.51 -12.86 0.79
C ASP A 443 17.09 -11.60 1.55
N LEU A 444 16.87 -11.73 2.85
CA LEU A 444 16.68 -10.59 3.73
C LEU A 444 18.06 -10.04 4.13
N TYR A 445 18.23 -8.73 4.20
CA TYR A 445 19.40 -8.15 4.85
C TYR A 445 19.37 -8.54 6.34
N LYS A 446 20.04 -9.64 6.67
CA LYS A 446 20.14 -10.17 8.03
C LYS A 446 21.23 -9.46 8.83
#